data_5efe675ea7db10b19216392d8591b555
#
_entry.id   5efe675ea7db10b19216392d8591b555
#
_cell.length_a   1.000
_cell.length_b   1.000
_cell.length_c   1.000
_cell.angle_alpha   90.00
_cell.angle_beta   90.00
_cell.angle_gamma   90.00
#
_symmetry.space_group_name_H-M   'P 1'
#
loop_
_entity.id
_entity.type
_entity.pdbx_description
1 polymer ?
#
loop_
_entity_poly.entity_id
_entity_poly.type
_entity_poly.pdbx_seq_one_letter_code
_entity_poly.pdbx_strand_id
1 'polypeptide(L)'
;SSGTIRWTPTVDQADAHRITVVASDGYTKDEQTYEVYTNHLPTIVSNPPHMGLVGELFKYQLRVDDKNENATLEYTLLKGPHGMQMDRFGKILWVPKAAQINNNSFEVAVSDGYGTDVQLGKIFVNNAPTVMSNPKPVGLTGHSWRYKIATEDLNGDKVAYRAVRLPKYARFDKKKAIVEWTPRKSQLGMNDFILMAVDEHGATSTHEFQVHVFHDPSAKQLVNTGWPLMLTFVGVVFAWGMAQI
;
A
#
# COMPACT_ATOMS: atom_id res chain seq x y z
N SER A 1 27.43 22.16 -59.06
CA SER A 1 26.88 21.68 -57.78
C SER A 1 25.76 20.67 -58.08
N SER A 2 25.60 19.64 -57.24
CA SER A 2 24.59 18.59 -57.45
C SER A 2 23.18 19.03 -57.06
N GLY A 3 23.01 20.23 -56.50
CA GLY A 3 21.72 20.71 -55.98
C GLY A 3 21.21 19.90 -54.77
N THR A 4 22.06 19.11 -54.10
CA THR A 4 21.68 18.27 -52.97
C THR A 4 21.76 19.09 -51.67
N ILE A 5 20.66 19.12 -50.92
CA ILE A 5 20.60 19.64 -49.54
C ILE A 5 20.68 18.47 -48.57
N ARG A 6 21.54 18.59 -47.55
CA ARG A 6 21.65 17.62 -46.44
C ARG A 6 21.57 18.36 -45.15
N TRP A 7 20.73 17.86 -44.25
CA TRP A 7 20.53 18.39 -42.91
C TRP A 7 20.27 17.26 -41.93
N THR A 8 20.88 17.35 -40.74
CA THR A 8 20.58 16.48 -39.61
C THR A 8 20.08 17.37 -38.49
N PRO A 9 18.77 17.35 -38.19
CA PRO A 9 18.21 18.19 -37.16
C PRO A 9 18.78 17.82 -35.78
N THR A 10 18.94 18.82 -34.93
CA THR A 10 19.26 18.65 -33.51
C THR A 10 17.96 18.63 -32.67
N VAL A 11 18.06 18.25 -31.39
CA VAL A 11 16.92 18.19 -30.47
C VAL A 11 16.19 19.54 -30.36
N ASP A 12 16.94 20.65 -30.42
CA ASP A 12 16.38 22.02 -30.34
C ASP A 12 15.72 22.49 -31.65
N GLN A 13 15.74 21.63 -32.67
CA GLN A 13 15.14 21.88 -33.97
C GLN A 13 13.89 20.99 -34.19
N ALA A 14 13.12 20.75 -33.15
CA ALA A 14 11.78 20.17 -33.27
C ALA A 14 10.82 21.13 -33.97
N ASP A 15 9.72 20.61 -34.52
CA ASP A 15 8.66 21.31 -35.22
C ASP A 15 8.97 21.75 -36.67
N ALA A 16 8.24 22.77 -37.16
CA ALA A 16 8.29 23.16 -38.59
C ALA A 16 9.46 24.10 -38.89
N HIS A 17 10.19 23.78 -39.94
CA HIS A 17 11.28 24.58 -40.48
C HIS A 17 10.98 24.97 -41.90
N ARG A 18 11.08 26.27 -42.20
CA ARG A 18 10.94 26.79 -43.56
C ARG A 18 12.31 26.79 -44.27
N ILE A 19 12.39 26.12 -45.39
CA ILE A 19 13.58 26.07 -46.24
C ILE A 19 13.27 26.74 -47.56
N THR A 20 14.08 27.76 -47.92
CA THR A 20 14.00 28.42 -49.23
C THR A 20 15.23 28.09 -50.02
N VAL A 21 15.04 27.56 -51.21
CA VAL A 21 16.09 27.26 -52.20
C VAL A 21 16.01 28.28 -53.29
N VAL A 22 17.16 28.88 -53.62
CA VAL A 22 17.25 29.90 -54.67
C VAL A 22 18.17 29.35 -55.75
N ALA A 23 17.69 29.31 -56.99
CA ALA A 23 18.48 29.03 -58.18
C ALA A 23 18.71 30.35 -58.95
N SER A 24 19.95 30.59 -59.38
CA SER A 24 20.31 31.79 -60.15
C SER A 24 21.32 31.46 -61.24
N ASP A 25 21.10 32.03 -62.43
CA ASP A 25 22.05 31.98 -63.57
C ASP A 25 22.93 33.26 -63.66
N GLY A 26 22.80 34.15 -62.63
CA GLY A 26 23.51 35.42 -62.58
C GLY A 26 22.70 36.60 -63.14
N TYR A 27 21.62 36.34 -63.88
CA TYR A 27 20.74 37.37 -64.50
C TYR A 27 19.35 37.31 -63.88
N THR A 28 18.85 36.11 -63.61
CA THR A 28 17.53 35.86 -63.01
C THR A 28 17.65 34.95 -61.78
N LYS A 29 16.59 34.99 -60.94
CA LYS A 29 16.49 34.11 -59.80
C LYS A 29 15.14 33.43 -59.78
N ASP A 30 15.12 32.17 -59.40
CA ASP A 30 13.92 31.43 -59.10
C ASP A 30 14.01 30.89 -57.62
N GLU A 31 12.88 30.97 -56.91
CA GLU A 31 12.83 30.62 -55.46
C GLU A 31 11.76 29.56 -55.20
N GLN A 32 12.14 28.52 -54.50
CA GLN A 32 11.23 27.51 -54.00
C GLN A 32 11.30 27.47 -52.48
N THR A 33 10.13 27.65 -51.81
CA THR A 33 10.00 27.54 -50.37
C THR A 33 9.13 26.35 -50.03
N TYR A 34 9.61 25.54 -49.07
CA TYR A 34 8.85 24.43 -48.51
C TYR A 34 9.09 24.33 -46.99
N GLU A 35 8.19 23.62 -46.30
CA GLU A 35 8.30 23.34 -44.87
C GLU A 35 8.71 21.89 -44.65
N VAL A 36 9.65 21.67 -43.74
CA VAL A 36 10.05 20.36 -43.24
C VAL A 36 9.70 20.30 -41.75
N TYR A 37 8.92 19.30 -41.37
CA TYR A 37 8.60 19.06 -39.97
C TYR A 37 9.62 18.06 -39.39
N THR A 38 10.22 18.42 -38.28
CA THR A 38 11.14 17.55 -37.55
C THR A 38 10.48 17.07 -36.26
N ASN A 39 10.43 15.75 -36.08
CA ASN A 39 9.84 15.13 -34.92
C ASN A 39 10.89 14.78 -33.87
N HIS A 40 10.60 15.11 -32.63
CA HIS A 40 11.29 14.61 -31.44
C HIS A 40 10.50 13.42 -30.89
N LEU A 41 11.16 12.30 -30.64
CA LEU A 41 10.48 11.12 -30.10
C LEU A 41 10.11 11.34 -28.63
N PRO A 42 8.91 10.91 -28.20
CA PRO A 42 8.52 11.02 -26.80
C PRO A 42 9.43 10.17 -25.91
N THR A 43 9.69 10.64 -24.71
CA THR A 43 10.50 9.94 -23.70
C THR A 43 9.79 9.95 -22.36
N ILE A 44 9.58 8.77 -21.76
CA ILE A 44 9.00 8.64 -20.42
C ILE A 44 10.05 9.02 -19.37
N VAL A 45 9.84 10.13 -18.67
CA VAL A 45 10.79 10.69 -17.66
C VAL A 45 10.39 10.42 -16.23
N SER A 46 9.23 9.82 -15.99
CA SER A 46 8.76 9.46 -14.65
C SER A 46 9.13 8.03 -14.27
N ASN A 47 9.22 7.76 -12.95
CA ASN A 47 9.43 6.42 -12.42
C ASN A 47 8.20 5.99 -11.61
N PRO A 48 7.74 4.73 -11.75
CA PRO A 48 6.63 4.22 -10.97
C PRO A 48 7.03 4.01 -9.51
N PRO A 49 6.06 4.11 -8.56
CA PRO A 49 6.27 3.62 -7.22
C PRO A 49 6.67 2.14 -7.25
N HIS A 50 7.64 1.75 -6.43
CA HIS A 50 8.16 0.37 -6.41
C HIS A 50 7.36 -0.56 -5.48
N MET A 51 6.39 -0.03 -4.71
CA MET A 51 5.59 -0.78 -3.74
C MET A 51 4.10 -0.46 -3.90
N GLY A 52 3.27 -1.49 -3.77
CA GLY A 52 1.82 -1.44 -3.58
C GLY A 52 1.42 -2.19 -2.32
N LEU A 53 0.21 -1.95 -1.80
CA LEU A 53 -0.35 -2.65 -0.65
C LEU A 53 -1.66 -3.33 -1.06
N VAL A 54 -1.87 -4.57 -0.62
CA VAL A 54 -3.11 -5.30 -0.88
C VAL A 54 -4.32 -4.51 -0.41
N GLY A 55 -5.32 -4.34 -1.31
CA GLY A 55 -6.54 -3.59 -1.02
C GLY A 55 -6.42 -2.08 -1.13
N GLU A 56 -5.21 -1.53 -1.26
CA GLU A 56 -4.96 -0.09 -1.39
C GLU A 56 -4.82 0.32 -2.85
N LEU A 57 -5.23 1.55 -3.16
CA LEU A 57 -5.17 2.06 -4.53
C LEU A 57 -3.74 2.49 -4.90
N PHE A 58 -3.07 1.68 -5.74
CA PHE A 58 -1.84 2.05 -6.43
C PHE A 58 -2.15 3.08 -7.52
N LYS A 59 -1.35 4.16 -7.56
CA LYS A 59 -1.47 5.23 -8.56
C LYS A 59 -0.12 5.55 -9.14
N TYR A 60 -0.06 5.66 -10.46
CA TYR A 60 1.12 6.15 -11.16
C TYR A 60 0.69 7.02 -12.34
N GLN A 61 1.28 8.21 -12.47
CA GLN A 61 1.08 9.11 -13.59
C GLN A 61 2.35 9.13 -14.43
N LEU A 62 2.25 8.72 -15.68
CA LEU A 62 3.34 8.88 -16.63
C LEU A 62 3.57 10.38 -16.87
N ARG A 63 4.84 10.78 -16.87
CA ARG A 63 5.29 12.07 -17.39
C ARG A 63 6.18 11.81 -18.57
N VAL A 64 5.92 12.51 -19.65
CA VAL A 64 6.60 12.37 -20.95
C VAL A 64 7.25 13.68 -21.31
N ASP A 65 8.48 13.64 -21.79
CA ASP A 65 9.15 14.74 -22.44
C ASP A 65 9.05 14.56 -23.96
N ASP A 66 8.47 15.55 -24.63
CA ASP A 66 8.40 15.65 -26.08
C ASP A 66 8.62 17.12 -26.43
N LYS A 67 9.53 17.40 -27.37
CA LYS A 67 9.90 18.76 -27.72
C LYS A 67 8.98 19.40 -28.77
N ASN A 68 8.13 18.60 -29.38
CA ASN A 68 7.16 19.11 -30.33
C ASN A 68 5.96 19.72 -29.58
N GLU A 69 5.71 21.03 -29.75
CA GLU A 69 4.72 21.81 -28.98
C GLU A 69 3.29 21.26 -29.08
N ASN A 70 2.93 20.64 -30.21
CA ASN A 70 1.59 20.15 -30.47
C ASN A 70 1.54 18.61 -30.63
N ALA A 71 2.50 17.87 -30.06
CA ALA A 71 2.51 16.43 -30.11
C ALA A 71 1.25 15.83 -29.47
N THR A 72 0.55 14.99 -30.19
CA THR A 72 -0.59 14.21 -29.66
C THR A 72 -0.07 12.89 -29.15
N LEU A 73 -0.01 12.74 -27.84
CA LEU A 73 0.51 11.53 -27.20
C LEU A 73 -0.60 10.50 -26.99
N GLU A 74 -0.35 9.29 -27.46
CA GLU A 74 -1.18 8.11 -27.19
C GLU A 74 -0.49 7.21 -26.16
N TYR A 75 -1.24 6.82 -25.12
CA TYR A 75 -0.75 6.00 -24.00
C TYR A 75 -1.39 4.62 -24.05
N THR A 76 -0.57 3.58 -23.97
CA THR A 76 -1.04 2.18 -24.01
C THR A 76 -0.46 1.36 -22.87
N LEU A 77 -1.31 0.66 -22.11
CA LEU A 77 -0.90 -0.39 -21.20
C LEU A 77 -0.73 -1.69 -21.97
N LEU A 78 0.53 -2.05 -22.29
CA LEU A 78 0.85 -3.23 -23.07
C LEU A 78 0.67 -4.52 -22.27
N LYS A 79 1.11 -4.51 -21.02
CA LYS A 79 0.99 -5.62 -20.06
C LYS A 79 0.80 -5.09 -18.67
N GLY A 80 0.08 -5.83 -17.83
CA GLY A 80 -0.09 -5.48 -16.42
C GLY A 80 -0.74 -6.60 -15.63
N PRO A 81 -0.64 -6.55 -14.29
CA PRO A 81 -1.36 -7.48 -13.43
C PRO A 81 -2.86 -7.32 -13.62
N HIS A 82 -3.59 -8.41 -13.34
CA HIS A 82 -5.05 -8.40 -13.49
C HIS A 82 -5.69 -7.25 -12.69
N GLY A 83 -6.56 -6.49 -13.34
CA GLY A 83 -7.26 -5.34 -12.76
C GLY A 83 -6.48 -4.02 -12.80
N MET A 84 -5.26 -3.99 -13.32
CA MET A 84 -4.54 -2.74 -13.61
C MET A 84 -5.17 -2.07 -14.84
N GLN A 85 -5.38 -0.77 -14.75
CA GLN A 85 -5.97 0.04 -15.83
C GLN A 85 -5.14 1.30 -16.03
N MET A 86 -5.14 1.79 -17.27
CA MET A 86 -4.56 3.08 -17.63
C MET A 86 -5.59 3.92 -18.38
N ASP A 87 -5.68 5.19 -18.06
CA ASP A 87 -6.52 6.13 -18.80
C ASP A 87 -5.77 6.73 -20.02
N ARG A 88 -6.53 7.46 -20.85
CA ARG A 88 -6.00 8.11 -22.06
C ARG A 88 -4.94 9.20 -21.78
N PHE A 89 -4.74 9.57 -20.53
CA PHE A 89 -3.77 10.58 -20.10
C PHE A 89 -2.52 9.96 -19.45
N GLY A 90 -2.36 8.64 -19.54
CA GLY A 90 -1.22 7.92 -19.00
C GLY A 90 -1.27 7.74 -17.47
N LYS A 91 -2.46 7.81 -16.85
CA LYS A 91 -2.65 7.54 -15.43
C LYS A 91 -2.99 6.09 -15.20
N ILE A 92 -2.16 5.40 -14.44
CA ILE A 92 -2.33 4.00 -14.04
C ILE A 92 -3.02 3.95 -12.68
N LEU A 93 -4.04 3.10 -12.59
CA LEU A 93 -4.77 2.78 -11.37
C LEU A 93 -4.86 1.27 -11.21
N TRP A 94 -4.59 0.80 -10.00
CA TRP A 94 -4.65 -0.62 -9.66
C TRP A 94 -4.90 -0.83 -8.18
N VAL A 95 -5.78 -1.77 -7.83
CA VAL A 95 -5.96 -2.24 -6.45
C VAL A 95 -5.50 -3.70 -6.39
N PRO A 96 -4.28 -3.97 -5.86
CA PRO A 96 -3.77 -5.32 -5.76
C PRO A 96 -4.63 -6.19 -4.86
N LYS A 97 -4.81 -7.46 -5.24
CA LYS A 97 -5.50 -8.48 -4.42
C LYS A 97 -4.47 -9.38 -3.73
N ALA A 98 -4.91 -10.11 -2.70
CA ALA A 98 -4.05 -11.05 -1.97
C ALA A 98 -3.36 -12.11 -2.87
N ALA A 99 -4.00 -12.51 -3.97
CA ALA A 99 -3.39 -13.41 -4.96
C ALA A 99 -2.26 -12.75 -5.79
N GLN A 100 -2.02 -11.46 -5.62
CA GLN A 100 -1.03 -10.66 -6.35
C GLN A 100 0.09 -10.14 -5.44
N ILE A 101 0.28 -10.74 -4.27
CA ILE A 101 1.40 -10.41 -3.37
C ILE A 101 2.74 -10.68 -4.04
N ASN A 102 3.80 -10.04 -3.51
CA ASN A 102 5.16 -10.11 -4.01
C ASN A 102 5.36 -9.39 -5.36
N ASN A 103 6.23 -9.89 -6.22
CA ASN A 103 6.68 -9.18 -7.41
C ASN A 103 5.65 -9.22 -8.54
N ASN A 104 5.29 -8.04 -9.01
CA ASN A 104 4.47 -7.80 -10.19
C ASN A 104 5.23 -6.91 -11.18
N SER A 105 4.83 -6.93 -12.44
CA SER A 105 5.37 -6.05 -13.46
C SER A 105 4.28 -5.56 -14.40
N PHE A 106 4.50 -4.41 -14.99
CA PHE A 106 3.68 -3.88 -16.07
C PHE A 106 4.57 -3.26 -17.14
N GLU A 107 4.03 -3.11 -18.33
CA GLU A 107 4.70 -2.52 -19.47
C GLU A 107 3.76 -1.50 -20.11
N VAL A 108 4.24 -0.28 -20.28
CA VAL A 108 3.49 0.83 -20.88
C VAL A 108 4.25 1.43 -22.03
N ALA A 109 3.51 1.93 -23.01
CA ALA A 109 4.05 2.64 -24.15
C ALA A 109 3.43 4.03 -24.23
N VAL A 110 4.21 4.97 -24.78
CA VAL A 110 3.75 6.29 -25.23
C VAL A 110 4.19 6.48 -26.68
N SER A 111 3.31 6.97 -27.53
CA SER A 111 3.58 7.25 -28.93
C SER A 111 3.05 8.62 -29.32
N ASP A 112 3.78 9.32 -30.19
CA ASP A 112 3.37 10.56 -30.87
C ASP A 112 2.87 10.32 -32.31
N GLY A 113 2.75 9.04 -32.72
CA GLY A 113 2.41 8.61 -34.07
C GLY A 113 3.61 8.42 -35.00
N TYR A 114 4.80 8.92 -34.63
CA TYR A 114 6.05 8.78 -35.39
C TYR A 114 7.04 7.86 -34.69
N GLY A 115 6.98 7.79 -33.34
CA GLY A 115 7.80 6.89 -32.56
C GLY A 115 7.13 6.49 -31.25
N THR A 116 7.81 5.58 -30.54
CA THR A 116 7.27 5.00 -29.31
C THR A 116 8.38 4.83 -28.28
N ASP A 117 8.11 5.22 -27.04
CA ASP A 117 8.93 4.85 -25.88
C ASP A 117 8.17 3.86 -25.01
N VAL A 118 8.91 2.93 -24.40
CA VAL A 118 8.35 1.83 -23.60
C VAL A 118 9.02 1.79 -22.23
N GLN A 119 8.21 1.75 -21.16
CA GLN A 119 8.70 1.61 -19.80
C GLN A 119 8.21 0.31 -19.16
N LEU A 120 9.16 -0.44 -18.57
CA LEU A 120 8.88 -1.58 -17.71
C LEU A 120 8.84 -1.11 -16.25
N GLY A 121 7.67 -1.23 -15.60
CA GLY A 121 7.50 -1.01 -14.17
C GLY A 121 7.55 -2.32 -13.39
N LYS A 122 8.19 -2.29 -12.20
CA LYS A 122 8.22 -3.39 -11.25
C LYS A 122 7.62 -2.92 -9.92
N ILE A 123 6.70 -3.70 -9.37
CA ILE A 123 5.97 -3.37 -8.15
C ILE A 123 6.04 -4.57 -7.20
N PHE A 124 6.57 -4.37 -6.01
CA PHE A 124 6.39 -5.33 -4.91
C PHE A 124 5.05 -5.05 -4.22
N VAL A 125 4.16 -6.04 -4.15
CA VAL A 125 2.88 -5.94 -3.46
C VAL A 125 3.02 -6.54 -2.08
N ASN A 126 2.94 -5.68 -1.08
CA ASN A 126 2.95 -6.05 0.33
C ASN A 126 1.53 -6.32 0.84
N ASN A 127 1.42 -7.21 1.83
CA ASN A 127 0.20 -7.44 2.60
C ASN A 127 0.45 -7.13 4.07
N ALA A 128 -0.42 -6.38 4.71
CA ALA A 128 -0.29 -6.15 6.14
C ALA A 128 -0.50 -7.46 6.93
N PRO A 129 0.20 -7.65 8.06
CA PRO A 129 0.03 -8.85 8.89
C PRO A 129 -1.40 -8.97 9.40
N THR A 130 -1.94 -10.17 9.44
CA THR A 130 -3.30 -10.47 9.92
C THR A 130 -3.23 -11.05 11.32
N VAL A 131 -4.00 -10.49 12.27
CA VAL A 131 -4.08 -11.02 13.64
C VAL A 131 -4.97 -12.27 13.66
N MET A 132 -4.38 -13.40 14.09
CA MET A 132 -5.02 -14.72 14.10
C MET A 132 -5.47 -15.16 15.50
N SER A 133 -5.04 -14.46 16.56
CA SER A 133 -5.32 -14.83 17.94
C SER A 133 -6.41 -13.94 18.55
N ASN A 134 -7.19 -14.53 19.49
CA ASN A 134 -8.22 -13.81 20.24
C ASN A 134 -7.90 -13.83 21.73
N PRO A 135 -8.01 -12.69 22.44
CA PRO A 135 -7.82 -12.62 23.87
C PRO A 135 -9.03 -13.19 24.64
N LYS A 136 -8.80 -13.63 25.87
CA LYS A 136 -9.90 -13.95 26.78
C LYS A 136 -10.66 -12.66 27.11
N PRO A 137 -12.01 -12.61 26.93
CA PRO A 137 -12.78 -11.36 27.12
C PRO A 137 -13.00 -11.00 28.60
N VAL A 138 -12.63 -11.88 29.53
CA VAL A 138 -12.88 -11.73 30.97
C VAL A 138 -11.57 -11.78 31.74
N GLY A 139 -11.47 -10.85 32.72
CA GLY A 139 -10.44 -10.81 33.75
C GLY A 139 -11.06 -10.82 35.16
N LEU A 140 -10.30 -11.25 36.15
CA LEU A 140 -10.71 -11.24 37.56
C LEU A 140 -9.72 -10.40 38.37
N THR A 141 -10.24 -9.58 39.33
CA THR A 141 -9.37 -8.76 40.17
C THR A 141 -8.40 -9.64 40.98
N GLY A 142 -7.10 -9.28 40.97
CA GLY A 142 -6.05 -9.99 41.68
C GLY A 142 -5.51 -11.23 40.97
N HIS A 143 -6.11 -11.65 39.88
CA HIS A 143 -5.65 -12.81 39.09
C HIS A 143 -4.87 -12.37 37.86
N SER A 144 -3.86 -13.16 37.48
CA SER A 144 -3.08 -12.93 36.29
C SER A 144 -3.92 -13.21 35.04
N TRP A 145 -4.02 -12.20 34.17
CA TRP A 145 -4.57 -12.30 32.82
C TRP A 145 -3.44 -12.19 31.82
N ARG A 146 -3.43 -13.06 30.82
CA ARG A 146 -2.35 -13.15 29.84
C ARG A 146 -2.92 -13.36 28.45
N TYR A 147 -2.36 -12.62 27.47
CA TYR A 147 -2.68 -12.78 26.06
C TYR A 147 -1.42 -12.75 25.22
N LYS A 148 -1.25 -13.73 24.34
CA LYS A 148 -0.20 -13.77 23.33
C LYS A 148 -0.83 -13.43 21.99
N ILE A 149 -0.44 -12.28 21.38
CA ILE A 149 -0.84 -11.96 20.03
C ILE A 149 -0.08 -12.88 19.05
N ALA A 150 -0.79 -13.42 18.08
CA ALA A 150 -0.24 -14.19 16.97
C ALA A 150 -0.77 -13.62 15.66
N THR A 151 0.10 -13.51 14.67
CA THR A 151 -0.22 -12.98 13.35
C THR A 151 0.26 -13.94 12.28
N GLU A 152 -0.36 -13.84 11.11
CA GLU A 152 0.09 -14.41 9.85
C GLU A 152 0.37 -13.27 8.88
N ASP A 153 1.48 -13.39 8.14
CA ASP A 153 1.84 -12.49 7.06
C ASP A 153 1.94 -13.27 5.76
N LEU A 154 1.18 -12.87 4.74
CA LEU A 154 1.10 -13.60 3.47
C LEU A 154 2.37 -13.47 2.62
N ASN A 155 3.18 -12.40 2.82
CA ASN A 155 4.48 -12.28 2.18
C ASN A 155 5.56 -13.11 2.88
N GLY A 156 5.28 -13.58 4.11
CA GLY A 156 6.22 -14.27 4.98
C GLY A 156 7.15 -13.33 5.73
N ASP A 157 6.77 -12.07 5.87
CA ASP A 157 7.56 -11.02 6.50
C ASP A 157 7.66 -11.20 8.02
N LYS A 158 8.76 -10.71 8.59
CA LYS A 158 8.93 -10.67 10.04
C LYS A 158 8.03 -9.59 10.63
N VAL A 159 7.22 -9.98 11.61
CA VAL A 159 6.28 -9.09 12.27
C VAL A 159 6.80 -8.63 13.61
N ALA A 160 6.86 -7.33 13.80
CA ALA A 160 7.13 -6.67 15.08
C ALA A 160 5.83 -6.24 15.75
N TYR A 161 5.83 -6.20 17.09
CA TYR A 161 4.63 -5.85 17.85
C TYR A 161 4.88 -4.67 18.77
N ARG A 162 3.86 -3.82 18.95
CA ARG A 162 3.84 -2.74 19.93
C ARG A 162 2.47 -2.60 20.60
N ALA A 163 2.46 -2.14 21.84
CA ALA A 163 1.25 -1.73 22.50
C ALA A 163 1.00 -0.23 22.21
N VAL A 164 -0.19 0.10 21.73
CA VAL A 164 -0.65 1.47 21.49
C VAL A 164 -1.41 1.97 22.73
N ARG A 165 -2.30 1.11 23.29
CA ARG A 165 -3.03 1.38 24.51
C ARG A 165 -3.08 0.13 25.39
N LEU A 166 -2.81 0.30 26.66
CA LEU A 166 -2.97 -0.73 27.70
C LEU A 166 -3.65 -0.13 28.94
N PRO A 167 -4.42 -0.92 29.69
CA PRO A 167 -4.87 -0.54 31.01
C PRO A 167 -3.69 -0.27 31.94
N LYS A 168 -3.92 0.56 32.95
CA LYS A 168 -2.91 0.80 34.01
C LYS A 168 -2.44 -0.54 34.59
N TYR A 169 -1.14 -0.67 34.84
CA TYR A 169 -0.47 -1.87 35.36
C TYR A 169 -0.40 -3.06 34.40
N ALA A 170 -0.97 -3.01 33.19
CA ALA A 170 -0.68 -3.99 32.15
C ALA A 170 0.70 -3.74 31.54
N ARG A 171 1.38 -4.82 31.15
CA ARG A 171 2.71 -4.79 30.52
C ARG A 171 2.68 -5.56 29.21
N PHE A 172 3.45 -5.11 28.26
CA PHE A 172 3.61 -5.80 26.97
C PHE A 172 5.08 -6.17 26.75
N ASP A 173 5.36 -7.46 26.65
CA ASP A 173 6.65 -7.97 26.21
C ASP A 173 6.65 -8.06 24.69
N LYS A 174 7.27 -7.07 24.03
CA LYS A 174 7.32 -6.98 22.56
C LYS A 174 8.11 -8.12 21.91
N LYS A 175 9.07 -8.73 22.62
CA LYS A 175 9.87 -9.85 22.07
C LYS A 175 9.09 -11.17 22.07
N LYS A 176 8.28 -11.39 23.11
CA LYS A 176 7.45 -12.59 23.25
C LYS A 176 6.04 -12.39 22.66
N ALA A 177 5.69 -11.15 22.30
CA ALA A 177 4.36 -10.76 21.84
C ALA A 177 3.26 -11.06 22.89
N ILE A 178 3.54 -10.79 24.19
CA ILE A 178 2.67 -11.16 25.29
C ILE A 178 2.27 -9.93 26.09
N VAL A 179 0.95 -9.79 26.34
CA VAL A 179 0.39 -8.90 27.35
C VAL A 179 0.23 -9.68 28.64
N GLU A 180 0.72 -9.11 29.74
CA GLU A 180 0.52 -9.60 31.11
C GLU A 180 -0.14 -8.49 31.94
N TRP A 181 -1.18 -8.84 32.68
CA TRP A 181 -1.95 -7.92 33.47
C TRP A 181 -2.58 -8.59 34.68
N THR A 182 -2.52 -7.94 35.83
CA THR A 182 -3.26 -8.36 37.04
C THR A 182 -4.20 -7.20 37.41
N PRO A 183 -5.48 -7.26 37.03
CA PRO A 183 -6.42 -6.16 37.25
C PRO A 183 -6.64 -5.91 38.73
N ARG A 184 -6.77 -4.64 39.08
CA ARG A 184 -7.10 -4.17 40.46
C ARG A 184 -8.58 -3.84 40.58
N LYS A 185 -9.09 -3.69 41.80
CA LYS A 185 -10.48 -3.29 42.06
C LYS A 185 -10.89 -1.98 41.37
N SER A 186 -9.95 -1.04 41.22
CA SER A 186 -10.19 0.22 40.49
C SER A 186 -10.38 0.05 38.98
N GLN A 187 -10.23 -1.18 38.45
CA GLN A 187 -10.33 -1.53 37.02
C GLN A 187 -11.51 -2.45 36.74
N LEU A 188 -12.50 -2.51 37.68
CA LEU A 188 -13.76 -3.23 37.43
C LEU A 188 -14.46 -2.64 36.18
N GLY A 189 -15.13 -3.52 35.40
CA GLY A 189 -15.79 -3.15 34.15
C GLY A 189 -14.87 -3.31 32.93
N MET A 190 -15.16 -2.56 31.88
CA MET A 190 -14.50 -2.68 30.58
C MET A 190 -13.14 -1.96 30.56
N ASN A 191 -12.15 -2.62 30.04
CA ASN A 191 -10.79 -2.09 29.89
C ASN A 191 -10.31 -2.28 28.46
N ASP A 192 -9.85 -1.19 27.82
CA ASP A 192 -9.45 -1.14 26.43
C ASP A 192 -8.00 -1.55 26.24
N PHE A 193 -7.76 -2.32 25.19
CA PHE A 193 -6.44 -2.68 24.71
C PHE A 193 -6.35 -2.35 23.23
N ILE A 194 -5.22 -1.79 22.82
CA ILE A 194 -4.89 -1.58 21.41
C ILE A 194 -3.45 -2.05 21.21
N LEU A 195 -3.29 -3.12 20.44
CA LEU A 195 -2.02 -3.65 20.01
C LEU A 195 -1.86 -3.41 18.51
N MET A 196 -0.62 -3.28 18.04
CA MET A 196 -0.30 -3.10 16.64
C MET A 196 0.76 -4.11 16.24
N ALA A 197 0.55 -4.77 15.13
CA ALA A 197 1.50 -5.56 14.40
C ALA A 197 2.04 -4.76 13.21
N VAL A 198 3.34 -4.84 12.95
CA VAL A 198 4.02 -4.10 11.87
C VAL A 198 4.95 -5.07 11.18
N ASP A 199 4.87 -5.19 9.86
CA ASP A 199 5.81 -5.98 9.07
C ASP A 199 7.13 -5.24 8.79
N GLU A 200 8.07 -5.87 8.10
CA GLU A 200 9.36 -5.27 7.78
C GLU A 200 9.30 -4.22 6.66
N HIS A 201 8.19 -4.15 5.92
CA HIS A 201 7.91 -3.13 4.90
C HIS A 201 7.09 -1.94 5.44
N GLY A 202 6.67 -2.00 6.72
CA GLY A 202 5.99 -0.91 7.42
C GLY A 202 4.46 -0.95 7.33
N ALA A 203 3.85 -1.98 6.71
CA ALA A 203 2.42 -2.13 6.76
C ALA A 203 1.96 -2.62 8.14
N THR A 204 0.79 -2.18 8.58
CA THR A 204 0.34 -2.34 9.96
C THR A 204 -1.04 -2.92 10.07
N SER A 205 -1.25 -3.73 11.12
CA SER A 205 -2.58 -4.13 11.58
C SER A 205 -2.78 -3.73 13.02
N THR A 206 -3.94 -3.17 13.30
CA THR A 206 -4.36 -2.80 14.66
C THR A 206 -5.33 -3.84 15.21
N HIS A 207 -5.07 -4.29 16.42
CA HIS A 207 -5.93 -5.22 17.16
C HIS A 207 -6.50 -4.52 18.39
N GLU A 208 -7.78 -4.15 18.30
CA GLU A 208 -8.52 -3.49 19.34
C GLU A 208 -9.47 -4.47 20.02
N PHE A 209 -9.45 -4.52 21.34
CA PHE A 209 -10.33 -5.38 22.10
C PHE A 209 -10.55 -4.85 23.53
N GLN A 210 -11.57 -5.36 24.17
CA GLN A 210 -11.92 -5.04 25.55
C GLN A 210 -11.89 -6.28 26.43
N VAL A 211 -11.47 -6.11 27.69
CA VAL A 211 -11.55 -7.12 28.72
C VAL A 211 -12.43 -6.64 29.84
N HIS A 212 -13.52 -7.36 30.12
CA HIS A 212 -14.40 -7.06 31.27
C HIS A 212 -13.83 -7.67 32.53
N VAL A 213 -13.52 -6.83 33.50
CA VAL A 213 -12.99 -7.25 34.80
C VAL A 213 -14.12 -7.37 35.80
N PHE A 214 -14.22 -8.56 36.39
CA PHE A 214 -15.13 -8.85 37.49
C PHE A 214 -14.39 -8.89 38.81
N HIS A 215 -15.11 -8.64 39.88
CA HIS A 215 -14.60 -8.83 41.25
C HIS A 215 -14.54 -10.33 41.57
N ASP A 216 -13.40 -10.80 42.07
CA ASP A 216 -13.32 -12.12 42.66
C ASP A 216 -13.56 -12.02 44.19
N PRO A 217 -14.71 -12.49 44.69
CA PRO A 217 -14.99 -12.47 46.09
C PRO A 217 -14.12 -13.42 46.92
N SER A 218 -13.55 -14.47 46.29
CA SER A 218 -12.71 -15.46 46.95
C SER A 218 -11.31 -14.96 47.28
N ALA A 219 -10.81 -13.94 46.59
CA ALA A 219 -9.51 -13.33 46.87
C ALA A 219 -9.41 -12.64 48.23
N LYS A 220 -10.52 -12.48 48.96
CA LYS A 220 -10.58 -11.91 50.30
C LYS A 220 -10.50 -12.91 51.46
N GLN A 221 -10.63 -14.21 51.23
CA GLN A 221 -10.73 -15.20 52.30
C GLN A 221 -9.43 -15.91 52.69
N LEU A 222 -8.31 -15.55 52.14
CA LEU A 222 -7.00 -16.08 52.52
C LEU A 222 -6.36 -15.30 53.71
N VAL A 223 -7.06 -14.29 54.27
CA VAL A 223 -6.61 -13.60 55.48
C VAL A 223 -7.72 -13.69 56.55
N ASN A 224 -7.53 -14.61 57.47
CA ASN A 224 -8.30 -14.84 58.70
C ASN A 224 -9.72 -15.41 58.57
N THR A 225 -9.85 -16.73 58.60
CA THR A 225 -10.73 -17.40 59.58
C THR A 225 -10.57 -18.92 59.40
N GLY A 226 -10.18 -19.62 60.47
CA GLY A 226 -10.22 -21.07 60.56
C GLY A 226 -11.63 -21.58 60.76
N TRP A 227 -12.43 -21.71 59.68
CA TRP A 227 -13.72 -22.41 59.65
C TRP A 227 -13.93 -23.05 58.27
N PRO A 228 -14.48 -24.27 58.20
CA PRO A 228 -14.59 -24.97 56.92
C PRO A 228 -15.67 -24.38 56.01
N LEU A 229 -15.30 -24.20 54.73
CA LEU A 229 -16.14 -23.68 53.65
C LEU A 229 -17.15 -24.72 53.16
N MET A 230 -18.44 -24.39 53.24
CA MET A 230 -19.43 -24.96 52.33
C MET A 230 -19.36 -24.26 50.96
N LEU A 231 -19.00 -24.96 49.94
CA LEU A 231 -19.01 -24.50 48.53
C LEU A 231 -20.48 -24.48 48.02
N THR A 232 -21.05 -23.32 47.87
CA THR A 232 -22.26 -23.15 47.04
C THR A 232 -21.80 -22.63 45.67
N PHE A 233 -21.84 -23.49 44.64
CA PHE A 233 -21.70 -23.12 43.26
C PHE A 233 -22.96 -22.37 42.81
N VAL A 234 -22.88 -21.08 42.57
CA VAL A 234 -23.90 -20.34 41.77
C VAL A 234 -23.45 -20.42 40.33
N GLY A 235 -24.08 -21.34 39.61
CA GLY A 235 -23.89 -21.47 38.17
C GLY A 235 -24.54 -20.26 37.47
N VAL A 236 -23.74 -19.45 36.80
CA VAL A 236 -24.25 -18.47 35.83
C VAL A 236 -24.35 -19.18 34.48
N VAL A 237 -25.58 -19.51 34.09
CA VAL A 237 -25.91 -20.05 32.78
C VAL A 237 -25.97 -18.87 31.81
N PHE A 238 -25.04 -18.79 30.88
CA PHE A 238 -25.16 -17.92 29.70
C PHE A 238 -26.01 -18.61 28.66
N ALA A 239 -27.23 -18.13 28.43
CA ALA A 239 -28.05 -18.51 27.31
C ALA A 239 -27.52 -17.85 26.03
N TRP A 240 -27.04 -18.67 25.08
CA TRP A 240 -26.79 -18.25 23.71
C TRP A 240 -28.13 -18.29 22.95
N GLY A 241 -28.63 -17.11 22.58
CA GLY A 241 -29.73 -16.99 21.64
C GLY A 241 -29.20 -17.19 20.21
N MET A 242 -29.48 -18.33 19.60
CA MET A 242 -29.45 -18.47 18.14
C MET A 242 -30.61 -17.68 17.55
N ALA A 243 -30.33 -16.67 16.76
CA ALA A 243 -31.26 -16.14 15.79
C ALA A 243 -30.92 -16.78 14.44
N GLN A 244 -31.79 -17.71 13.99
CA GLN A 244 -31.93 -18.04 12.57
C GLN A 244 -32.79 -16.95 11.94
N ILE A 245 -32.36 -16.39 10.87
CA ILE A 245 -33.00 -16.27 9.53
C ILE A 245 -31.94 -15.82 8.54
#